data_4f18bb48b65119fb4e25e9f35ab60a60
#
_entry.id   4f18bb48b65119fb4e25e9f35ab60a60
#
_cell.length_a   1.000
_cell.length_b   1.000
_cell.length_c   1.000
_cell.angle_alpha   90.00
_cell.angle_beta   90.00
_cell.angle_gamma   90.00
#
_symmetry.space_group_name_H-M   'P 1'
#
loop_
_entity.id
_entity.type
_entity.pdbx_description
1 polymer ?
#
loop_
_entity_poly.entity_id
_entity_poly.type
_entity_poly.pdbx_seq_one_letter_code
_entity_poly.pdbx_strand_id
1 'polypeptide(L)'
;MNLTDRIALVTGGGRGIGRAVSILLASLGAEVVINYVNRPQAADETAAFIRQQGGKAESLGFDVARAGDVQAAVKDILARHARLDILVNNAGITRDGLLVKMKEEAWDAVLDTNLKGSFNCLKAVSRAMMKQRWGRIINITSVIGFTGNAGQVNYAAAKAGLLGLTKSAARELAPRGITVNGVAPGYIETEMTSGLPAEVSAGIMAAIPLKTLGKPDDVAGAVAYLASDSANYITGQVIHVNGGLYM
;
A
#
# COMPACT_ATOMS: atom_id res chain seq x y z
N MET A 1 -17.29 4.18 9.11
CA MET A 1 -15.86 4.36 9.46
C MET A 1 -15.60 5.85 9.61
N ASN A 2 -14.93 6.28 10.65
CA ASN A 2 -14.58 7.70 10.88
C ASN A 2 -13.07 7.79 11.15
N LEU A 3 -12.36 8.66 10.42
CA LEU A 3 -10.93 8.89 10.53
C LEU A 3 -10.60 10.36 10.84
N THR A 4 -11.57 11.11 11.36
CA THR A 4 -11.37 12.51 11.76
C THR A 4 -10.17 12.62 12.71
N ASP A 5 -9.36 13.67 12.51
CA ASP A 5 -8.12 13.95 13.26
C ASP A 5 -7.03 12.88 13.14
N ARG A 6 -7.09 11.99 12.15
CA ARG A 6 -6.04 11.03 11.81
C ARG A 6 -5.15 11.55 10.69
N ILE A 7 -3.85 11.35 10.84
CA ILE A 7 -2.86 11.64 9.80
C ILE A 7 -2.49 10.34 9.12
N ALA A 8 -2.67 10.26 7.80
CA ALA A 8 -2.38 9.09 7.00
C ALA A 8 -1.24 9.36 6.00
N LEU A 9 -0.24 8.49 5.96
CA LEU A 9 0.77 8.45 4.92
C LEU A 9 0.45 7.32 3.95
N VAL A 10 0.25 7.65 2.66
CA VAL A 10 0.02 6.67 1.60
C VAL A 10 1.20 6.71 0.63
N THR A 11 2.03 5.65 0.62
CA THR A 11 3.16 5.57 -0.31
C THR A 11 2.69 5.23 -1.71
N GLY A 12 3.23 5.94 -2.73
CA GLY A 12 2.74 5.80 -4.11
C GLY A 12 1.26 6.19 -4.26
N GLY A 13 0.80 7.18 -3.48
CA GLY A 13 -0.61 7.56 -3.35
C GLY A 13 -1.21 8.37 -4.50
N GLY A 14 -0.43 8.70 -5.55
CA GLY A 14 -0.88 9.60 -6.63
C GLY A 14 -1.64 8.93 -7.77
N ARG A 15 -1.72 7.59 -7.86
CA ARG A 15 -2.38 6.86 -8.95
C ARG A 15 -2.90 5.48 -8.53
N GLY A 16 -3.73 4.89 -9.37
CA GLY A 16 -4.24 3.52 -9.19
C GLY A 16 -4.82 3.27 -7.81
N ILE A 17 -4.45 2.17 -7.18
CA ILE A 17 -4.89 1.78 -5.83
C ILE A 17 -4.53 2.87 -4.81
N GLY A 18 -3.30 3.40 -4.85
CA GLY A 18 -2.86 4.41 -3.90
C GLY A 18 -3.71 5.69 -3.97
N ARG A 19 -4.11 6.13 -5.17
CA ARG A 19 -5.01 7.27 -5.37
C ARG A 19 -6.39 7.01 -4.75
N ALA A 20 -6.99 5.86 -5.04
CA ALA A 20 -8.30 5.49 -4.50
C ALA A 20 -8.26 5.42 -2.96
N VAL A 21 -7.20 4.83 -2.39
CA VAL A 21 -6.96 4.81 -0.94
C VAL A 21 -6.85 6.22 -0.38
N SER A 22 -6.05 7.10 -1.00
CA SER A 22 -5.87 8.48 -0.52
C SER A 22 -7.19 9.25 -0.51
N ILE A 23 -7.98 9.13 -1.58
CA ILE A 23 -9.28 9.79 -1.70
C ILE A 23 -10.25 9.26 -0.65
N LEU A 24 -10.34 7.94 -0.48
CA LEU A 24 -11.29 7.35 0.46
C LEU A 24 -10.92 7.67 1.93
N LEU A 25 -9.63 7.59 2.31
CA LEU A 25 -9.22 7.96 3.66
C LEU A 25 -9.52 9.44 3.97
N ALA A 26 -9.29 10.32 3.00
CA ALA A 26 -9.62 11.74 3.14
C ALA A 26 -11.13 12.00 3.27
N SER A 27 -11.97 11.31 2.49
CA SER A 27 -13.44 11.43 2.58
C SER A 27 -13.99 10.92 3.92
N LEU A 28 -13.24 10.07 4.61
CA LEU A 28 -13.55 9.59 5.97
C LEU A 28 -13.00 10.52 7.07
N GLY A 29 -12.39 11.65 6.71
CA GLY A 29 -11.94 12.69 7.62
C GLY A 29 -10.44 12.67 7.95
N ALA A 30 -9.64 11.77 7.36
CA ALA A 30 -8.20 11.79 7.57
C ALA A 30 -7.54 12.94 6.78
N GLU A 31 -6.47 13.49 7.33
CA GLU A 31 -5.53 14.30 6.56
C GLU A 31 -4.48 13.39 5.91
N VAL A 32 -4.32 13.46 4.59
CA VAL A 32 -3.56 12.48 3.83
C VAL A 32 -2.27 13.07 3.25
N VAL A 33 -1.14 12.49 3.62
CA VAL A 33 0.16 12.77 2.99
C VAL A 33 0.37 11.75 1.88
N ILE A 34 0.40 12.24 0.64
CA ILE A 34 0.52 11.44 -0.59
C ILE A 34 1.98 11.40 -1.01
N ASN A 35 2.63 10.25 -0.83
CA ASN A 35 4.01 10.11 -1.27
C ASN A 35 4.11 9.81 -2.77
N TYR A 36 5.16 10.36 -3.37
CA TYR A 36 5.59 10.08 -4.74
C TYR A 36 7.13 10.03 -4.84
N VAL A 37 7.65 9.46 -5.95
CA VAL A 37 9.08 9.51 -6.30
C VAL A 37 9.28 10.31 -7.60
N ASN A 38 8.75 9.83 -8.72
CA ASN A 38 9.06 10.36 -10.04
C ASN A 38 7.89 11.10 -10.72
N ARG A 39 6.72 11.18 -10.11
CA ARG A 39 5.51 11.78 -10.69
C ARG A 39 4.85 12.75 -9.72
N PRO A 40 5.46 13.94 -9.48
CA PRO A 40 4.88 14.94 -8.58
C PRO A 40 3.48 15.36 -9.01
N GLN A 41 3.28 15.60 -10.32
CA GLN A 41 1.99 16.03 -10.87
C GLN A 41 0.82 15.13 -10.49
N ALA A 42 0.96 13.80 -10.62
CA ALA A 42 -0.11 12.88 -10.26
C ALA A 42 -0.45 12.91 -8.76
N ALA A 43 0.53 13.13 -7.89
CA ALA A 43 0.30 13.29 -6.45
C ALA A 43 -0.36 14.65 -6.15
N ASP A 44 0.10 15.71 -6.80
CA ASP A 44 -0.46 17.07 -6.66
C ASP A 44 -1.91 17.15 -7.15
N GLU A 45 -2.22 16.52 -8.29
CA GLU A 45 -3.58 16.39 -8.83
C GLU A 45 -4.50 15.63 -7.87
N THR A 46 -4.00 14.54 -7.28
CA THR A 46 -4.77 13.77 -6.28
C THR A 46 -5.02 14.61 -5.03
N ALA A 47 -4.01 15.32 -4.52
CA ALA A 47 -4.15 16.21 -3.37
C ALA A 47 -5.11 17.37 -3.67
N ALA A 48 -5.02 17.97 -4.87
CA ALA A 48 -5.93 19.02 -5.31
C ALA A 48 -7.38 18.51 -5.39
N PHE A 49 -7.59 17.35 -5.97
CA PHE A 49 -8.91 16.72 -6.03
C PHE A 49 -9.50 16.51 -4.62
N ILE A 50 -8.72 15.97 -3.67
CA ILE A 50 -9.17 15.76 -2.29
C ILE A 50 -9.57 17.11 -1.65
N ARG A 51 -8.76 18.17 -1.84
CA ARG A 51 -9.07 19.51 -1.30
C ARG A 51 -10.31 20.12 -1.91
N GLN A 52 -10.55 19.91 -3.21
CA GLN A 52 -11.79 20.34 -3.89
C GLN A 52 -13.04 19.65 -3.34
N GLN A 53 -12.91 18.41 -2.84
CA GLN A 53 -14.00 17.69 -2.19
C GLN A 53 -14.13 18.04 -0.69
N GLY A 54 -13.41 19.05 -0.19
CA GLY A 54 -13.46 19.49 1.21
C GLY A 54 -12.57 18.69 2.17
N GLY A 55 -11.79 17.71 1.67
CA GLY A 55 -10.83 16.96 2.46
C GLY A 55 -9.49 17.68 2.62
N LYS A 56 -8.57 17.08 3.40
CA LYS A 56 -7.22 17.60 3.61
C LYS A 56 -6.19 16.65 3.02
N ALA A 57 -5.34 17.15 2.14
CA ALA A 57 -4.24 16.36 1.58
C ALA A 57 -3.09 17.26 1.11
N GLU A 58 -1.89 16.71 1.16
CA GLU A 58 -0.66 17.27 0.61
C GLU A 58 0.16 16.17 -0.09
N SER A 59 1.05 16.57 -0.98
CA SER A 59 2.01 15.68 -1.62
C SER A 59 3.40 15.82 -0.99
N LEU A 60 4.15 14.71 -0.89
CA LEU A 60 5.50 14.68 -0.34
C LEU A 60 6.40 13.72 -1.14
N GLY A 61 7.46 14.26 -1.73
CA GLY A 61 8.41 13.51 -2.54
C GLY A 61 9.49 12.85 -1.70
N PHE A 62 9.60 11.51 -1.75
CA PHE A 62 10.75 10.75 -1.22
C PHE A 62 10.77 9.33 -1.77
N ASP A 63 11.96 8.71 -1.82
CA ASP A 63 12.14 7.33 -2.26
C ASP A 63 12.06 6.37 -1.08
N VAL A 64 11.05 5.48 -1.07
CA VAL A 64 10.87 4.46 -0.02
C VAL A 64 12.03 3.47 0.08
N ALA A 65 12.75 3.22 -1.03
CA ALA A 65 13.93 2.35 -1.06
C ALA A 65 15.10 2.94 -0.25
N ARG A 66 15.11 4.24 0.00
CA ARG A 66 16.17 4.97 0.70
C ARG A 66 15.77 5.28 2.14
N ALA A 67 16.35 4.53 3.09
CA ALA A 67 16.00 4.68 4.51
C ALA A 67 16.18 6.11 5.04
N GLY A 68 17.21 6.84 4.57
CA GLY A 68 17.45 8.24 4.96
C GLY A 68 16.33 9.18 4.50
N ASP A 69 15.85 9.03 3.26
CA ASP A 69 14.76 9.83 2.71
C ASP A 69 13.46 9.59 3.50
N VAL A 70 13.16 8.32 3.79
CA VAL A 70 11.99 7.94 4.59
C VAL A 70 12.05 8.54 6.00
N GLN A 71 13.22 8.47 6.66
CA GLN A 71 13.39 9.03 8.00
C GLN A 71 13.21 10.55 8.01
N ALA A 72 13.76 11.25 7.01
CA ALA A 72 13.60 12.69 6.86
C ALA A 72 12.13 13.07 6.62
N ALA A 73 11.44 12.35 5.73
CA ALA A 73 10.02 12.57 5.42
C ALA A 73 9.12 12.34 6.64
N VAL A 74 9.30 11.22 7.37
CA VAL A 74 8.52 10.96 8.59
C VAL A 74 8.79 11.98 9.67
N LYS A 75 10.06 12.44 9.84
CA LYS A 75 10.39 13.51 10.77
C LYS A 75 9.69 14.82 10.42
N ASP A 76 9.66 15.18 9.15
CA ASP A 76 8.95 16.36 8.64
C ASP A 76 7.44 16.28 8.89
N ILE A 77 6.79 15.15 8.57
CA ILE A 77 5.37 14.92 8.86
C ILE A 77 5.10 15.09 10.37
N LEU A 78 5.92 14.49 11.23
CA LEU A 78 5.74 14.60 12.66
C LEU A 78 5.98 16.03 13.21
N ALA A 79 6.85 16.81 12.57
CA ALA A 79 7.07 18.21 12.93
C ALA A 79 5.85 19.09 12.59
N ARG A 80 5.15 18.82 11.48
CA ARG A 80 3.99 19.59 11.03
C ARG A 80 2.68 19.17 11.69
N HIS A 81 2.49 17.87 11.91
CA HIS A 81 1.22 17.33 12.38
C HIS A 81 1.27 16.79 13.82
N ALA A 82 2.44 16.74 14.47
CA ALA A 82 2.67 16.17 15.80
C ALA A 82 2.33 14.69 15.95
N ARG A 83 1.75 14.05 14.94
CA ARG A 83 1.30 12.65 14.92
C ARG A 83 1.38 12.03 13.53
N LEU A 84 1.42 10.72 13.47
CA LEU A 84 1.21 9.93 12.25
C LEU A 84 0.50 8.64 12.66
N ASP A 85 -0.73 8.47 12.18
CA ASP A 85 -1.66 7.45 12.67
C ASP A 85 -1.76 6.25 11.77
N ILE A 86 -1.80 6.50 10.47
CA ILE A 86 -2.06 5.46 9.46
C ILE A 86 -0.88 5.46 8.48
N LEU A 87 -0.32 4.28 8.24
CA LEU A 87 0.65 4.05 7.17
C LEU A 87 0.06 3.04 6.19
N VAL A 88 -0.03 3.42 4.91
CA VAL A 88 -0.35 2.50 3.83
C VAL A 88 0.87 2.32 2.94
N ASN A 89 1.53 1.18 3.05
CA ASN A 89 2.63 0.77 2.20
C ASN A 89 2.08 0.24 0.88
N ASN A 90 1.85 1.15 -0.07
CA ASN A 90 1.33 0.85 -1.40
C ASN A 90 2.37 1.02 -2.51
N ALA A 91 3.43 1.81 -2.30
CA ALA A 91 4.49 1.96 -3.30
C ALA A 91 5.03 0.61 -3.78
N GLY A 92 5.11 0.45 -5.08
CA GLY A 92 5.61 -0.79 -5.68
C GLY A 92 5.84 -0.67 -7.17
N ILE A 93 6.73 -1.50 -7.66
CA ILE A 93 7.08 -1.63 -9.08
C ILE A 93 7.09 -3.10 -9.49
N THR A 94 6.97 -3.35 -10.80
CA THR A 94 7.26 -4.63 -11.42
C THR A 94 8.46 -4.48 -12.37
N ARG A 95 9.22 -5.55 -12.53
CA ARG A 95 10.28 -5.74 -13.52
C ARG A 95 10.23 -7.19 -13.96
N ASP A 96 9.27 -7.47 -14.83
CA ASP A 96 8.94 -8.83 -15.24
C ASP A 96 10.00 -9.40 -16.18
N GLY A 97 10.29 -10.68 -16.03
CA GLY A 97 11.26 -11.41 -16.85
C GLY A 97 11.35 -12.86 -16.43
N LEU A 98 11.58 -13.76 -17.39
CA LEU A 98 11.76 -15.18 -17.08
C LEU A 98 12.98 -15.37 -16.17
N LEU A 99 12.89 -16.30 -15.22
CA LEU A 99 13.91 -16.55 -14.20
C LEU A 99 15.34 -16.63 -14.77
N VAL A 100 15.51 -17.38 -15.85
CA VAL A 100 16.83 -17.58 -16.49
C VAL A 100 17.39 -16.33 -17.19
N LYS A 101 16.56 -15.29 -17.39
CA LYS A 101 16.94 -14.03 -18.05
C LYS A 101 16.84 -12.83 -17.10
N MET A 102 16.39 -13.03 -15.88
CA MET A 102 16.22 -11.95 -14.92
C MET A 102 17.59 -11.38 -14.52
N LYS A 103 17.74 -10.09 -14.70
CA LYS A 103 18.95 -9.37 -14.28
C LYS A 103 18.88 -9.04 -12.80
N GLU A 104 20.05 -9.01 -12.15
CA GLU A 104 20.18 -8.68 -10.73
C GLU A 104 19.59 -7.30 -10.40
N GLU A 105 19.81 -6.32 -11.28
CA GLU A 105 19.28 -4.96 -11.09
C GLU A 105 17.74 -4.93 -11.11
N ALA A 106 17.09 -5.81 -11.89
CA ALA A 106 15.63 -5.93 -11.92
C ALA A 106 15.11 -6.62 -10.66
N TRP A 107 15.85 -7.60 -10.13
CA TRP A 107 15.56 -8.23 -8.85
C TRP A 107 15.68 -7.23 -7.71
N ASP A 108 16.83 -6.58 -7.57
CA ASP A 108 17.12 -5.63 -6.49
C ASP A 108 16.16 -4.47 -6.49
N ALA A 109 15.87 -3.85 -7.63
CA ALA A 109 14.94 -2.74 -7.73
C ALA A 109 13.54 -3.10 -7.20
N VAL A 110 13.05 -4.32 -7.47
CA VAL A 110 11.74 -4.78 -7.00
C VAL A 110 11.77 -5.08 -5.51
N LEU A 111 12.79 -5.75 -5.00
CA LEU A 111 12.91 -6.02 -3.57
C LEU A 111 13.12 -4.74 -2.76
N ASP A 112 13.98 -3.84 -3.24
CA ASP A 112 14.27 -2.58 -2.57
C ASP A 112 13.03 -1.69 -2.45
N THR A 113 12.24 -1.61 -3.53
CA THR A 113 11.02 -0.78 -3.49
C THR A 113 9.89 -1.46 -2.73
N ASN A 114 9.54 -2.70 -3.10
CA ASN A 114 8.31 -3.33 -2.63
C ASN A 114 8.41 -3.89 -1.21
N LEU A 115 9.57 -4.47 -0.83
CA LEU A 115 9.76 -5.10 0.48
C LEU A 115 10.55 -4.22 1.43
N LYS A 116 11.77 -3.84 1.06
CA LYS A 116 12.63 -3.02 1.90
C LYS A 116 12.05 -1.61 2.12
N GLY A 117 11.43 -1.02 1.09
CA GLY A 117 10.72 0.26 1.20
C GLY A 117 9.58 0.22 2.22
N SER A 118 8.79 -0.85 2.20
CA SER A 118 7.73 -1.07 3.21
C SER A 118 8.31 -1.22 4.63
N PHE A 119 9.42 -1.96 4.76
CA PHE A 119 10.15 -2.08 6.03
C PHE A 119 10.69 -0.72 6.50
N ASN A 120 11.29 0.08 5.62
CA ASN A 120 11.82 1.41 5.96
C ASN A 120 10.72 2.31 6.50
N CYS A 121 9.57 2.38 5.82
CA CYS A 121 8.43 3.19 6.25
C CYS A 121 7.86 2.69 7.59
N LEU A 122 7.64 1.37 7.72
CA LEU A 122 7.15 0.76 8.96
C LEU A 122 8.07 1.09 10.13
N LYS A 123 9.38 0.89 9.97
CA LYS A 123 10.39 1.19 10.99
C LYS A 123 10.38 2.68 11.39
N ALA A 124 10.29 3.58 10.41
CA ALA A 124 10.32 5.02 10.67
C ALA A 124 9.11 5.51 11.48
N VAL A 125 7.90 4.99 11.20
CA VAL A 125 6.67 5.41 11.90
C VAL A 125 6.50 4.74 13.27
N SER A 126 7.07 3.53 13.46
CA SER A 126 6.82 2.70 14.64
C SER A 126 7.07 3.42 15.95
N ARG A 127 8.17 4.18 16.08
CA ARG A 127 8.50 4.89 17.32
C ARG A 127 7.45 5.93 17.71
N ALA A 128 6.94 6.68 16.74
CA ALA A 128 5.89 7.68 16.97
C ALA A 128 4.58 7.00 17.35
N MET A 129 4.15 5.98 16.62
CA MET A 129 2.93 5.21 16.90
C MET A 129 3.00 4.52 18.27
N MET A 130 4.17 3.95 18.65
CA MET A 130 4.38 3.35 19.98
C MET A 130 4.22 4.40 21.11
N LYS A 131 4.70 5.63 20.91
CA LYS A 131 4.53 6.74 21.86
C LYS A 131 3.06 7.18 21.93
N GLN A 132 2.38 7.23 20.80
CA GLN A 132 0.94 7.55 20.71
C GLN A 132 0.05 6.45 21.31
N ARG A 133 0.55 5.21 21.43
CA ARG A 133 -0.20 3.99 21.79
C ARG A 133 -1.39 3.74 20.86
N TRP A 134 -1.24 4.13 19.62
CA TRP A 134 -2.21 3.92 18.54
C TRP A 134 -1.50 3.97 17.18
N GLY A 135 -1.86 3.07 16.29
CA GLY A 135 -1.38 3.07 14.91
C GLY A 135 -2.07 2.00 14.06
N ARG A 136 -2.16 2.27 12.76
CA ARG A 136 -2.67 1.35 11.74
C ARG A 136 -1.68 1.26 10.60
N ILE A 137 -1.11 0.10 10.38
CA ILE A 137 -0.16 -0.15 9.29
C ILE A 137 -0.78 -1.16 8.35
N ILE A 138 -0.95 -0.78 7.10
CA ILE A 138 -1.54 -1.61 6.05
C ILE A 138 -0.53 -1.80 4.91
N ASN A 139 -0.16 -3.04 4.64
CA ASN A 139 0.75 -3.41 3.56
C ASN A 139 -0.04 -3.90 2.34
N ILE A 140 0.10 -3.23 1.20
CA ILE A 140 -0.51 -3.71 -0.05
C ILE A 140 0.39 -4.82 -0.61
N THR A 141 -0.06 -6.05 -0.42
CA THR A 141 0.59 -7.26 -0.92
C THR A 141 0.13 -7.57 -2.35
N SER A 142 -0.11 -8.80 -2.69
CA SER A 142 -0.71 -9.23 -3.96
C SER A 142 -1.12 -10.70 -3.84
N VAL A 143 -2.10 -11.14 -4.59
CA VAL A 143 -2.37 -12.55 -4.80
C VAL A 143 -1.13 -13.31 -5.29
N ILE A 144 -0.28 -12.66 -6.10
CA ILE A 144 0.98 -13.22 -6.62
C ILE A 144 1.96 -13.59 -5.49
N GLY A 145 1.92 -12.93 -4.35
CA GLY A 145 2.70 -13.32 -3.17
C GLY A 145 2.30 -14.65 -2.54
N PHE A 146 1.14 -15.19 -2.90
CA PHE A 146 0.62 -16.48 -2.44
C PHE A 146 0.72 -17.55 -3.52
N THR A 147 0.40 -17.20 -4.77
CA THR A 147 0.33 -18.17 -5.88
C THR A 147 1.62 -18.28 -6.68
N GLY A 148 2.46 -17.25 -6.65
CA GLY A 148 3.50 -17.06 -7.67
C GLY A 148 2.91 -16.68 -9.03
N ASN A 149 3.77 -16.29 -9.96
CA ASN A 149 3.43 -16.09 -11.36
C ASN A 149 4.70 -16.22 -12.23
N ALA A 150 4.61 -16.87 -13.37
CA ALA A 150 5.72 -16.98 -14.32
C ALA A 150 6.18 -15.59 -14.76
N GLY A 151 7.51 -15.38 -14.77
CA GLY A 151 8.09 -14.07 -15.10
C GLY A 151 8.10 -13.03 -13.99
N GLN A 152 7.57 -13.35 -12.79
CA GLN A 152 7.48 -12.41 -11.67
C GLN A 152 8.14 -12.93 -10.38
N VAL A 153 9.22 -13.68 -10.49
CA VAL A 153 9.88 -14.28 -9.32
C VAL A 153 10.33 -13.24 -8.29
N ASN A 154 10.84 -12.08 -8.73
CA ASN A 154 11.20 -10.94 -7.88
C ASN A 154 9.98 -10.32 -7.19
N TYR A 155 8.92 -10.08 -7.94
CA TYR A 155 7.67 -9.49 -7.42
C TYR A 155 6.98 -10.43 -6.45
N ALA A 156 6.87 -11.72 -6.81
CA ALA A 156 6.30 -12.75 -5.94
C ALA A 156 7.08 -12.87 -4.62
N ALA A 157 8.41 -12.92 -4.69
CA ALA A 157 9.28 -12.95 -3.51
C ALA A 157 9.09 -11.71 -2.61
N ALA A 158 9.05 -10.50 -3.20
CA ALA A 158 8.84 -9.27 -2.46
C ALA A 158 7.46 -9.24 -1.78
N LYS A 159 6.39 -9.62 -2.51
CA LYS A 159 5.03 -9.61 -1.98
C LYS A 159 4.77 -10.73 -0.96
N ALA A 160 5.41 -11.89 -1.12
CA ALA A 160 5.44 -12.94 -0.09
C ALA A 160 6.21 -12.49 1.17
N GLY A 161 7.34 -11.81 1.01
CA GLY A 161 8.10 -11.24 2.12
C GLY A 161 7.30 -10.27 2.98
N LEU A 162 6.37 -9.51 2.38
CA LEU A 162 5.45 -8.63 3.12
C LEU A 162 4.53 -9.40 4.09
N LEU A 163 4.23 -10.68 3.83
CA LEU A 163 3.41 -11.51 4.74
C LEU A 163 4.16 -11.77 6.04
N GLY A 164 5.45 -12.13 5.93
CA GLY A 164 6.33 -12.32 7.08
C GLY A 164 6.54 -11.02 7.86
N LEU A 165 6.81 -9.90 7.14
CA LEU A 165 6.94 -8.57 7.72
C LEU A 165 5.66 -8.16 8.49
N THR A 166 4.49 -8.35 7.90
CA THR A 166 3.19 -8.05 8.50
C THR A 166 2.98 -8.82 9.80
N LYS A 167 3.19 -10.13 9.79
CA LYS A 167 2.97 -11.00 10.95
C LYS A 167 3.95 -10.71 12.09
N SER A 168 5.23 -10.50 11.77
CA SER A 168 6.25 -10.22 12.77
C SER A 168 6.04 -8.86 13.43
N ALA A 169 5.82 -7.82 12.62
CA ALA A 169 5.55 -6.48 13.12
C ALA A 169 4.24 -6.40 13.92
N ALA A 170 3.20 -7.15 13.51
CA ALA A 170 1.95 -7.25 14.25
C ALA A 170 2.18 -7.76 15.69
N ARG A 171 2.98 -8.83 15.85
CA ARG A 171 3.32 -9.39 17.18
C ARG A 171 4.10 -8.41 18.05
N GLU A 172 5.05 -7.69 17.46
CA GLU A 172 5.94 -6.76 18.16
C GLU A 172 5.20 -5.48 18.59
N LEU A 173 4.30 -4.97 17.75
CA LEU A 173 3.66 -3.67 17.94
C LEU A 173 2.28 -3.75 18.63
N ALA A 174 1.64 -4.91 18.65
CA ALA A 174 0.31 -5.09 19.27
C ALA A 174 0.25 -4.66 20.75
N PRO A 175 1.27 -4.90 21.62
CA PRO A 175 1.23 -4.45 23.02
C PRO A 175 1.19 -2.91 23.17
N ARG A 176 1.39 -2.19 22.08
CA ARG A 176 1.34 -0.72 22.01
C ARG A 176 0.07 -0.19 21.34
N GLY A 177 -0.93 -1.04 21.09
CA GLY A 177 -2.19 -0.64 20.45
C GLY A 177 -2.06 -0.37 18.94
N ILE A 178 -1.03 -0.93 18.30
CA ILE A 178 -0.79 -0.79 16.87
C ILE A 178 -1.18 -2.08 16.17
N THR A 179 -2.01 -1.99 15.14
CA THR A 179 -2.29 -3.14 14.27
C THR A 179 -1.48 -3.06 12.98
N VAL A 180 -1.03 -4.21 12.50
CA VAL A 180 -0.32 -4.35 11.23
C VAL A 180 -1.00 -5.44 10.42
N ASN A 181 -1.57 -5.07 9.28
CA ASN A 181 -2.31 -5.98 8.42
C ASN A 181 -1.89 -5.84 6.95
N GLY A 182 -2.32 -6.77 6.14
CA GLY A 182 -2.14 -6.74 4.70
C GLY A 182 -3.47 -6.69 3.95
N VAL A 183 -3.43 -6.17 2.73
CA VAL A 183 -4.47 -6.35 1.73
C VAL A 183 -3.80 -6.99 0.51
N ALA A 184 -4.37 -8.07 -0.01
CA ALA A 184 -3.87 -8.81 -1.17
C ALA A 184 -4.83 -8.61 -2.38
N PRO A 185 -4.58 -7.60 -3.23
CA PRO A 185 -5.35 -7.44 -4.45
C PRO A 185 -5.11 -8.59 -5.42
N GLY A 186 -6.16 -8.95 -6.18
CA GLY A 186 -6.05 -9.72 -7.40
C GLY A 186 -5.73 -8.82 -8.61
N TYR A 187 -6.38 -9.10 -9.74
CA TYR A 187 -6.29 -8.23 -10.91
C TYR A 187 -7.24 -7.04 -10.77
N ILE A 188 -6.65 -5.85 -10.66
CA ILE A 188 -7.35 -4.58 -10.45
C ILE A 188 -7.18 -3.69 -11.70
N GLU A 189 -8.25 -3.07 -12.15
CA GLU A 189 -8.24 -2.10 -13.27
C GLU A 189 -7.40 -0.88 -12.92
N THR A 190 -6.19 -0.81 -13.46
CA THR A 190 -5.22 0.28 -13.26
C THR A 190 -4.45 0.53 -14.55
N GLU A 191 -3.66 1.59 -14.63
CA GLU A 191 -2.73 1.80 -15.75
C GLU A 191 -1.80 0.59 -15.99
N MET A 192 -1.50 -0.19 -14.95
CA MET A 192 -0.64 -1.38 -15.03
C MET A 192 -1.33 -2.54 -15.77
N THR A 193 -2.64 -2.64 -15.69
CA THR A 193 -3.44 -3.73 -16.29
C THR A 193 -4.17 -3.33 -17.57
N SER A 194 -4.32 -2.02 -17.84
CA SER A 194 -5.03 -1.51 -19.03
C SER A 194 -4.37 -1.83 -20.37
N GLY A 195 -3.07 -2.15 -20.36
CA GLY A 195 -2.30 -2.52 -21.56
C GLY A 195 -2.27 -4.00 -21.90
N LEU A 196 -3.03 -4.85 -21.20
CA LEU A 196 -3.03 -6.29 -21.45
C LEU A 196 -3.77 -6.62 -22.77
N PRO A 197 -3.25 -7.55 -23.59
CA PRO A 197 -3.97 -8.05 -24.76
C PRO A 197 -5.35 -8.62 -24.38
N ALA A 198 -6.34 -8.47 -25.25
CA ALA A 198 -7.72 -8.89 -24.99
C ALA A 198 -7.85 -10.38 -24.60
N GLU A 199 -7.07 -11.25 -25.24
CA GLU A 199 -7.03 -12.70 -24.94
C GLU A 199 -6.50 -12.98 -23.54
N VAL A 200 -5.43 -12.25 -23.11
CA VAL A 200 -4.88 -12.38 -21.76
C VAL A 200 -5.89 -11.89 -20.72
N SER A 201 -6.54 -10.75 -20.98
CA SER A 201 -7.59 -10.21 -20.12
C SER A 201 -8.78 -11.17 -19.99
N ALA A 202 -9.22 -11.78 -21.11
CA ALA A 202 -10.29 -12.78 -21.10
C ALA A 202 -9.90 -14.03 -20.30
N GLY A 203 -8.65 -14.51 -20.44
CA GLY A 203 -8.13 -15.64 -19.67
C GLY A 203 -8.10 -15.35 -18.17
N ILE A 204 -7.66 -14.14 -17.77
CA ILE A 204 -7.67 -13.69 -16.38
C ILE A 204 -9.10 -13.66 -15.83
N MET A 205 -10.03 -13.03 -16.55
CA MET A 205 -11.44 -12.96 -16.14
C MET A 205 -12.08 -14.35 -16.02
N ALA A 206 -11.73 -15.28 -16.93
CA ALA A 206 -12.22 -16.65 -16.86
C ALA A 206 -11.75 -17.39 -15.58
N ALA A 207 -10.55 -17.07 -15.07
CA ALA A 207 -10.01 -17.64 -13.85
C ALA A 207 -10.59 -17.03 -12.56
N ILE A 208 -11.13 -15.80 -12.62
CA ILE A 208 -11.74 -15.13 -11.47
C ILE A 208 -13.17 -15.65 -11.27
N PRO A 209 -13.54 -16.22 -10.09
CA PRO A 209 -14.90 -16.69 -9.82
C PRO A 209 -15.98 -15.62 -10.04
N LEU A 210 -15.75 -14.36 -9.64
CA LEU A 210 -16.68 -13.26 -9.86
C LEU A 210 -16.74 -12.77 -11.32
N LYS A 211 -15.90 -13.30 -12.24
CA LYS A 211 -15.87 -12.98 -13.68
C LYS A 211 -15.71 -11.51 -14.03
N THR A 212 -15.17 -10.72 -13.12
CA THR A 212 -14.88 -9.30 -13.31
C THR A 212 -13.50 -8.96 -12.74
N LEU A 213 -12.86 -7.96 -13.30
CA LEU A 213 -11.70 -7.35 -12.65
C LEU A 213 -12.17 -6.52 -11.45
N GLY A 214 -11.33 -6.43 -10.42
CA GLY A 214 -11.57 -5.52 -9.30
C GLY A 214 -11.26 -4.07 -9.69
N LYS A 215 -11.85 -3.13 -8.95
CA LYS A 215 -11.55 -1.70 -9.09
C LYS A 215 -10.63 -1.24 -7.96
N PRO A 216 -9.86 -0.16 -8.15
CA PRO A 216 -9.07 0.44 -7.07
C PRO A 216 -9.88 0.72 -5.79
N ASP A 217 -11.17 1.08 -5.94
CA ASP A 217 -12.08 1.35 -4.83
C ASP A 217 -12.39 0.10 -4.00
N ASP A 218 -12.41 -1.09 -4.60
CA ASP A 218 -12.60 -2.35 -3.85
C ASP A 218 -11.45 -2.57 -2.86
N VAL A 219 -10.23 -2.27 -3.30
CA VAL A 219 -9.03 -2.35 -2.45
C VAL A 219 -9.04 -1.25 -1.40
N ALA A 220 -9.42 -0.02 -1.78
CA ALA A 220 -9.50 1.12 -0.86
C ALA A 220 -10.51 0.87 0.26
N GLY A 221 -11.62 0.21 0.00
CA GLY A 221 -12.61 -0.19 1.01
C GLY A 221 -12.02 -1.09 2.08
N ALA A 222 -11.24 -2.10 1.69
CA ALA A 222 -10.55 -3.00 2.63
C ALA A 222 -9.49 -2.25 3.45
N VAL A 223 -8.73 -1.35 2.83
CA VAL A 223 -7.75 -0.50 3.51
C VAL A 223 -8.43 0.41 4.53
N ALA A 224 -9.52 1.09 4.16
CA ALA A 224 -10.26 1.97 5.05
C ALA A 224 -10.86 1.22 6.25
N TYR A 225 -11.36 0.01 6.04
CA TYR A 225 -11.82 -0.86 7.13
C TYR A 225 -10.68 -1.16 8.11
N LEU A 226 -9.52 -1.61 7.62
CA LEU A 226 -8.36 -1.93 8.46
C LEU A 226 -7.75 -0.68 9.14
N ALA A 227 -7.90 0.50 8.56
CA ALA A 227 -7.46 1.76 9.13
C ALA A 227 -8.39 2.29 10.23
N SER A 228 -9.62 1.81 10.31
CA SER A 228 -10.66 2.27 11.24
C SER A 228 -10.63 1.54 12.59
N ASP A 229 -11.37 2.08 13.55
CA ASP A 229 -11.58 1.45 14.86
C ASP A 229 -12.43 0.17 14.79
N SER A 230 -13.18 -0.03 13.70
CA SER A 230 -13.91 -1.27 13.45
C SER A 230 -13.00 -2.51 13.30
N ALA A 231 -11.70 -2.30 13.01
CA ALA A 231 -10.70 -3.35 12.91
C ALA A 231 -9.75 -3.44 14.12
N ASN A 232 -10.12 -2.89 15.27
CA ASN A 232 -9.26 -2.84 16.46
C ASN A 232 -8.74 -4.20 16.94
N TYR A 233 -9.48 -5.27 16.68
CA TYR A 233 -9.10 -6.63 17.09
C TYR A 233 -8.53 -7.47 15.94
N ILE A 234 -8.15 -6.81 14.83
CA ILE A 234 -7.56 -7.47 13.65
C ILE A 234 -6.10 -7.03 13.53
N THR A 235 -5.17 -7.98 13.69
CA THR A 235 -3.75 -7.75 13.45
C THR A 235 -3.06 -9.01 12.94
N GLY A 236 -2.05 -8.85 12.11
CA GLY A 236 -1.30 -9.95 11.48
C GLY A 236 -2.07 -10.67 10.36
N GLN A 237 -3.22 -10.14 9.93
CA GLN A 237 -4.09 -10.74 8.92
C GLN A 237 -3.84 -10.14 7.53
N VAL A 238 -4.23 -10.89 6.50
CA VAL A 238 -4.24 -10.41 5.12
C VAL A 238 -5.65 -10.61 4.55
N ILE A 239 -6.28 -9.51 4.13
CA ILE A 239 -7.57 -9.55 3.45
C ILE A 239 -7.33 -9.69 1.95
N HIS A 240 -7.89 -10.74 1.36
CA HIS A 240 -7.88 -10.96 -0.08
C HIS A 240 -8.99 -10.15 -0.76
N VAL A 241 -8.61 -9.31 -1.74
CA VAL A 241 -9.53 -8.52 -2.57
C VAL A 241 -9.26 -8.92 -4.03
N ASN A 242 -9.75 -10.09 -4.43
CA ASN A 242 -9.32 -10.74 -5.66
C ASN A 242 -10.45 -11.47 -6.43
N GLY A 243 -11.72 -11.23 -6.08
CA GLY A 243 -12.86 -11.86 -6.73
C GLY A 243 -12.92 -13.38 -6.61
N GLY A 244 -12.22 -13.96 -5.62
CA GLY A 244 -12.13 -15.41 -5.40
C GLY A 244 -11.00 -16.09 -6.18
N LEU A 245 -10.13 -15.33 -6.86
CA LEU A 245 -9.00 -15.89 -7.62
C LEU A 245 -8.07 -16.74 -6.74
N TYR A 246 -7.98 -16.40 -5.47
CA TYR A 246 -7.29 -17.18 -4.44
C TYR A 246 -8.14 -17.18 -3.16
N MET A 247 -8.43 -18.38 -2.66
CA MET A 247 -9.20 -18.63 -1.43
C MET A 247 -8.44 -19.60 -0.52
#